data_ab25cd95aec048c4dbaf6a32aa5b2329
#
_entry.id   ab25cd95aec048c4dbaf6a32aa5b2329
#
_cell.length_a   1.000
_cell.length_b   1.000
_cell.length_c   1.000
_cell.angle_alpha   90.00
_cell.angle_beta   90.00
_cell.angle_gamma   90.00
#
_symmetry.space_group_name_H-M   'P 1'
#
loop_
_entity.id
_entity.type
_entity.pdbx_description
1 polymer ?
#
loop_
_entity_poly.entity_id
_entity_poly.type
_entity_poly.pdbx_seq_one_letter_code
_entity_poly.pdbx_strand_id
1 'polypeptide(L)'
;MDKQDLFLLRSIQQDSSLSTGELAEKVGMSKSACWRRLQKLTADGVIKKQVAILDAQKLNLPLTVYISIRTNEHNDNWASQFQKVTQNISGILEVYRMSGDLDYLLKAVVEDMQGYDKLYKQLIKAELFDVSSSFVMETMKQTTELPLHSNSSWLNSKQVGVSLVQLS
;
A
#
# COMPACT_ATOMS: atom_id res chain seq x y z
N MET A 1 7.71 -17.38 -12.02
CA MET A 1 7.24 -17.89 -10.71
C MET A 1 6.68 -19.29 -10.88
N ASP A 2 7.08 -20.22 -10.04
CA ASP A 2 6.54 -21.59 -10.02
C ASP A 2 5.70 -21.83 -8.75
N LYS A 3 5.21 -23.07 -8.55
CA LYS A 3 4.42 -23.41 -7.36
C LYS A 3 5.18 -23.21 -6.06
N GLN A 4 6.49 -23.48 -6.05
CA GLN A 4 7.33 -23.32 -4.88
C GLN A 4 7.52 -21.84 -4.53
N ASP A 5 7.67 -20.96 -5.52
CA ASP A 5 7.70 -19.51 -5.31
C ASP A 5 6.41 -19.01 -4.68
N LEU A 6 5.25 -19.51 -5.14
CA LEU A 6 3.95 -19.15 -4.55
C LEU A 6 3.81 -19.65 -3.11
N PHE A 7 4.33 -20.83 -2.78
CA PHE A 7 4.33 -21.33 -1.40
C PHE A 7 5.23 -20.47 -0.49
N LEU A 8 6.41 -20.08 -0.96
CA LEU A 8 7.28 -19.15 -0.25
C LEU A 8 6.59 -17.81 0.01
N LEU A 9 6.01 -17.22 -1.03
CA LEU A 9 5.31 -15.93 -0.92
C LEU A 9 4.14 -15.99 0.05
N ARG A 10 3.33 -17.06 0.03
CA ARG A 10 2.26 -17.27 1.02
C ARG A 10 2.79 -17.34 2.44
N SER A 11 3.87 -18.08 2.65
CA SER A 11 4.46 -18.24 3.98
C SER A 11 4.98 -16.91 4.53
N ILE A 12 5.70 -16.12 3.73
CA ILE A 12 6.24 -14.83 4.18
C ILE A 12 5.19 -13.72 4.31
N GLN A 13 4.05 -13.81 3.61
CA GLN A 13 2.93 -12.89 3.83
C GLN A 13 2.26 -13.14 5.18
N GLN A 14 2.23 -14.39 5.65
CA GLN A 14 1.66 -14.77 6.94
C GLN A 14 2.60 -14.46 8.08
N ASP A 15 3.87 -14.81 7.89
CA ASP A 15 4.91 -14.57 8.89
C ASP A 15 6.26 -14.32 8.22
N SER A 16 6.68 -13.06 8.22
CA SER A 16 7.97 -12.64 7.66
C SER A 16 9.12 -12.76 8.66
N SER A 17 8.87 -13.16 9.91
CA SER A 17 9.89 -13.36 10.94
C SER A 17 10.61 -14.72 10.84
N LEU A 18 10.04 -15.65 10.07
CA LEU A 18 10.63 -16.96 9.84
C LEU A 18 12.03 -16.85 9.21
N SER A 19 12.97 -17.58 9.79
CA SER A 19 14.31 -17.73 9.21
C SER A 19 14.24 -18.47 7.86
N THR A 20 15.28 -18.32 7.05
CA THR A 20 15.38 -19.06 5.77
C THR A 20 15.35 -20.59 5.98
N GLY A 21 15.83 -21.08 7.13
CA GLY A 21 15.78 -22.51 7.47
C GLY A 21 14.34 -22.97 7.69
N GLU A 22 13.58 -22.28 8.56
CA GLU A 22 12.18 -22.58 8.85
C GLU A 22 11.29 -22.47 7.59
N LEU A 23 11.52 -21.45 6.76
CA LEU A 23 10.84 -21.34 5.47
C LEU A 23 11.16 -22.52 4.54
N ALA A 24 12.42 -22.93 4.47
CA ALA A 24 12.87 -24.05 3.63
C ALA A 24 12.18 -25.36 4.04
N GLU A 25 12.12 -25.64 5.34
CA GLU A 25 11.40 -26.79 5.91
C GLU A 25 9.90 -26.73 5.57
N LYS A 26 9.27 -25.56 5.81
CA LYS A 26 7.83 -25.38 5.56
C LYS A 26 7.43 -25.61 4.11
N VAL A 27 8.31 -25.28 3.14
CA VAL A 27 8.04 -25.44 1.72
C VAL A 27 8.71 -26.67 1.08
N GLY A 28 9.39 -27.48 1.86
CA GLY A 28 9.99 -28.75 1.42
C GLY A 28 11.17 -28.56 0.47
N MET A 29 12.09 -27.63 0.76
CA MET A 29 13.29 -27.40 -0.05
C MET A 29 14.55 -27.21 0.80
N SER A 30 15.73 -27.24 0.16
CA SER A 30 16.97 -26.93 0.86
C SER A 30 17.06 -25.44 1.21
N LYS A 31 17.76 -25.12 2.32
CA LYS A 31 17.99 -23.74 2.77
C LYS A 31 18.63 -22.87 1.68
N SER A 32 19.58 -23.40 0.93
CA SER A 32 20.24 -22.68 -0.17
C SER A 32 19.30 -22.43 -1.35
N ALA A 33 18.42 -23.37 -1.69
CA ALA A 33 17.41 -23.18 -2.73
C ALA A 33 16.36 -22.13 -2.30
N CYS A 34 15.90 -22.18 -1.06
CA CYS A 34 15.00 -21.20 -0.47
C CYS A 34 15.58 -19.79 -0.54
N TRP A 35 16.81 -19.60 -0.04
CA TRP A 35 17.50 -18.32 -0.05
C TRP A 35 17.65 -17.75 -1.46
N ARG A 36 18.10 -18.56 -2.42
CA ARG A 36 18.26 -18.15 -3.82
C ARG A 36 16.94 -17.69 -4.44
N ARG A 37 15.81 -18.39 -4.15
CA ARG A 37 14.48 -18.00 -4.63
C ARG A 37 14.02 -16.68 -4.01
N LEU A 38 14.19 -16.49 -2.71
CA LEU A 38 13.85 -15.23 -2.04
C LEU A 38 14.65 -14.06 -2.63
N GLN A 39 15.96 -14.23 -2.83
CA GLN A 39 16.79 -13.20 -3.46
C GLN A 39 16.29 -12.86 -4.87
N LYS A 40 15.94 -13.87 -5.65
CA LYS A 40 15.38 -13.66 -7.00
C LYS A 40 14.04 -12.93 -6.95
N LEU A 41 13.12 -13.32 -6.08
CA LEU A 41 11.81 -12.66 -5.93
C LEU A 41 11.94 -11.21 -5.47
N THR A 42 12.94 -10.92 -4.66
CA THR A 42 13.27 -9.54 -4.25
C THR A 42 13.90 -8.75 -5.41
N ALA A 43 14.85 -9.32 -6.12
CA ALA A 43 15.49 -8.69 -7.28
C ALA A 43 14.49 -8.41 -8.43
N ASP A 44 13.55 -9.34 -8.63
CA ASP A 44 12.46 -9.20 -9.62
C ASP A 44 11.36 -8.20 -9.15
N GLY A 45 11.47 -7.62 -7.95
CA GLY A 45 10.52 -6.66 -7.38
C GLY A 45 9.18 -7.27 -6.93
N VAL A 46 9.06 -8.60 -6.89
CA VAL A 46 7.87 -9.30 -6.36
C VAL A 46 7.75 -9.07 -4.87
N ILE A 47 8.86 -9.18 -4.14
CA ILE A 47 8.97 -8.77 -2.74
C ILE A 47 9.52 -7.34 -2.72
N LYS A 48 8.66 -6.37 -2.43
CA LYS A 48 9.07 -4.96 -2.38
C LYS A 48 9.91 -4.64 -1.15
N LYS A 49 9.47 -5.10 0.02
CA LYS A 49 10.12 -4.91 1.32
C LYS A 49 9.50 -5.82 2.38
N GLN A 50 10.20 -6.01 3.48
CA GLN A 50 9.68 -6.62 4.69
C GLN A 50 9.65 -5.56 5.79
N VAL A 51 8.53 -5.44 6.49
CA VAL A 51 8.30 -4.45 7.54
C VAL A 51 7.54 -5.07 8.70
N ALA A 52 7.76 -4.56 9.90
CA ALA A 52 6.89 -4.85 11.03
C ALA A 52 5.58 -4.07 10.89
N ILE A 53 4.46 -4.73 11.16
CA ILE A 53 3.15 -4.09 11.24
C ILE A 53 2.93 -3.70 12.70
N LEU A 54 2.71 -2.41 12.93
CA LEU A 54 2.54 -1.86 14.26
C LEU A 54 1.06 -1.66 14.58
N ASP A 55 0.73 -1.79 15.86
CA ASP A 55 -0.59 -1.47 16.40
C ASP A 55 -0.71 0.03 16.63
N ALA A 56 -1.43 0.72 15.76
CA ALA A 56 -1.61 2.17 15.82
C ALA A 56 -2.30 2.62 17.12
N GLN A 57 -3.22 1.83 17.68
CA GLN A 57 -3.89 2.18 18.94
C GLN A 57 -2.91 2.21 20.10
N LYS A 58 -1.97 1.23 20.15
CA LYS A 58 -0.93 1.19 21.19
C LYS A 58 0.12 2.28 21.05
N LEU A 59 0.17 2.92 19.89
CA LEU A 59 1.07 4.04 19.59
C LEU A 59 0.37 5.40 19.66
N ASN A 60 -0.80 5.48 20.31
CA ASN A 60 -1.61 6.69 20.43
C ASN A 60 -2.04 7.29 19.09
N LEU A 61 -2.30 6.45 18.08
CA LEU A 61 -2.80 6.84 16.77
C LEU A 61 -4.12 6.07 16.45
N PRO A 62 -5.13 6.13 17.33
CA PRO A 62 -6.32 5.28 17.19
C PRO A 62 -7.26 5.75 16.08
N LEU A 63 -7.16 7.00 15.65
CA LEU A 63 -8.13 7.57 14.73
C LEU A 63 -7.63 7.45 13.29
N THR A 64 -8.26 6.58 12.51
CA THR A 64 -8.04 6.46 11.07
C THR A 64 -9.06 7.30 10.31
N VAL A 65 -8.61 8.08 9.34
CA VAL A 65 -9.46 8.90 8.49
C VAL A 65 -9.16 8.68 7.02
N TYR A 66 -10.20 8.57 6.21
CA TYR A 66 -10.13 8.64 4.75
C TYR A 66 -10.56 10.02 4.30
N ILE A 67 -9.70 10.68 3.53
CA ILE A 67 -9.92 12.03 3.02
C ILE A 67 -10.08 11.95 1.52
N SER A 68 -11.27 12.30 1.07
CA SER A 68 -11.65 12.36 -0.34
C SER A 68 -11.47 13.77 -0.85
N ILE A 69 -10.76 13.92 -1.96
CA ILE A 69 -10.43 15.22 -2.55
C ILE A 69 -10.94 15.27 -3.98
N ARG A 70 -11.58 16.37 -4.32
CA ARG A 70 -11.83 16.80 -5.69
C ARG A 70 -10.99 18.03 -5.98
N THR A 71 -10.49 18.16 -7.19
CA THR A 71 -9.77 19.32 -7.67
C THR A 71 -10.36 19.82 -8.98
N ASN A 72 -10.35 21.12 -9.18
CA ASN A 72 -10.61 21.74 -10.48
C ASN A 72 -9.32 22.04 -11.24
N GLU A 73 -8.19 21.73 -10.65
CA GLU A 73 -6.86 21.93 -11.20
C GLU A 73 -6.27 20.60 -11.69
N HIS A 74 -6.25 20.39 -13.02
CA HIS A 74 -5.75 19.16 -13.64
C HIS A 74 -4.40 19.39 -14.33
N ASN A 75 -3.52 20.18 -13.71
CA ASN A 75 -2.19 20.49 -14.24
C ASN A 75 -1.06 19.88 -13.41
N ASP A 76 0.11 19.67 -14.04
CA ASP A 76 1.26 19.02 -13.42
C ASP A 76 1.86 19.83 -12.26
N ASN A 77 1.71 21.16 -12.28
CA ASN A 77 2.23 22.02 -11.21
C ASN A 77 1.43 21.78 -9.92
N TRP A 78 0.10 21.78 -10.01
CA TRP A 78 -0.75 21.49 -8.86
C TRP A 78 -0.49 20.07 -8.32
N ALA A 79 -0.44 19.07 -9.22
CA ALA A 79 -0.18 17.69 -8.83
C ALA A 79 1.17 17.53 -8.10
N SER A 80 2.21 18.20 -8.58
CA SER A 80 3.53 18.21 -7.95
C SER A 80 3.53 18.90 -6.59
N GLN A 81 2.80 20.01 -6.44
CA GLN A 81 2.64 20.70 -5.17
C GLN A 81 1.85 19.85 -4.19
N PHE A 82 0.74 19.27 -4.60
CA PHE A 82 -0.07 18.37 -3.79
C PHE A 82 0.74 17.17 -3.29
N GLN A 83 1.54 16.55 -4.17
CA GLN A 83 2.44 15.47 -3.79
C GLN A 83 3.46 15.90 -2.73
N LYS A 84 4.08 17.06 -2.89
CA LYS A 84 5.03 17.61 -1.90
C LYS A 84 4.35 17.86 -0.55
N VAL A 85 3.16 18.45 -0.55
CA VAL A 85 2.41 18.72 0.69
C VAL A 85 2.09 17.41 1.39
N THR A 86 1.52 16.43 0.68
CA THR A 86 1.12 15.14 1.28
C THR A 86 2.30 14.32 1.78
N GLN A 87 3.45 14.34 1.09
CA GLN A 87 4.67 13.65 1.54
C GLN A 87 5.27 14.24 2.82
N ASN A 88 5.04 15.52 3.10
CA ASN A 88 5.56 16.18 4.30
C ASN A 88 4.63 16.06 5.52
N ILE A 89 3.47 15.45 5.40
CA ILE A 89 2.53 15.21 6.50
C ILE A 89 2.66 13.76 6.97
N SER A 90 3.37 13.54 8.07
CA SER A 90 3.69 12.20 8.59
C SER A 90 2.47 11.33 8.91
N GLY A 91 1.33 11.94 9.26
CA GLY A 91 0.08 11.24 9.52
C GLY A 91 -0.59 10.68 8.26
N ILE A 92 -0.23 11.14 7.05
CA ILE A 92 -0.74 10.59 5.79
C ILE A 92 0.06 9.34 5.44
N LEU A 93 -0.61 8.20 5.40
CA LEU A 93 0.01 6.90 5.13
C LEU A 93 -0.04 6.53 3.65
N GLU A 94 -1.13 6.88 2.98
CA GLU A 94 -1.40 6.46 1.61
C GLU A 94 -2.07 7.61 0.85
N VAL A 95 -1.69 7.79 -0.41
CA VAL A 95 -2.30 8.76 -1.34
C VAL A 95 -2.55 8.04 -2.65
N TYR A 96 -3.81 8.00 -3.07
CA TYR A 96 -4.24 7.39 -4.31
C TYR A 96 -4.81 8.44 -5.25
N ARG A 97 -4.41 8.41 -6.52
CA ARG A 97 -5.14 9.06 -7.59
C ARG A 97 -6.27 8.13 -8.03
N MET A 98 -7.47 8.66 -8.06
CA MET A 98 -8.67 7.88 -8.33
C MET A 98 -9.19 8.14 -9.74
N SER A 99 -10.07 7.26 -10.20
CA SER A 99 -10.92 7.47 -11.38
C SER A 99 -12.37 7.53 -10.90
N GLY A 100 -13.20 8.35 -11.55
CA GLY A 100 -14.61 8.55 -11.17
C GLY A 100 -14.82 9.86 -10.43
N ASP A 101 -15.72 9.87 -9.44
CA ASP A 101 -16.18 11.10 -8.76
C ASP A 101 -15.13 11.77 -7.87
N LEU A 102 -14.11 11.06 -7.48
CA LEU A 102 -13.02 11.57 -6.66
C LEU A 102 -11.73 11.63 -7.48
N ASP A 103 -10.94 12.68 -7.29
CA ASP A 103 -9.63 12.80 -7.91
C ASP A 103 -8.54 12.12 -7.06
N TYR A 104 -8.62 12.26 -5.72
CA TYR A 104 -7.68 11.64 -4.80
C TYR A 104 -8.39 11.10 -3.56
N LEU A 105 -7.84 9.99 -3.05
CA LEU A 105 -8.21 9.40 -1.78
C LEU A 105 -6.95 9.25 -0.92
N LEU A 106 -6.98 9.79 0.29
CA LEU A 106 -5.91 9.68 1.26
C LEU A 106 -6.36 8.82 2.43
N LYS A 107 -5.42 8.07 2.99
CA LYS A 107 -5.58 7.42 4.29
C LYS A 107 -4.61 8.04 5.27
N ALA A 108 -5.12 8.48 6.39
CA ALA A 108 -4.32 9.08 7.46
C ALA A 108 -4.65 8.47 8.82
N VAL A 109 -3.71 8.60 9.75
CA VAL A 109 -3.87 8.24 11.16
C VAL A 109 -3.48 9.42 12.03
N VAL A 110 -4.23 9.65 13.10
CA VAL A 110 -4.01 10.76 14.04
C VAL A 110 -4.36 10.31 15.47
N GLU A 111 -3.88 11.07 16.42
CA GLU A 111 -4.11 10.84 17.85
C GLU A 111 -5.58 11.06 18.23
N ASP A 112 -6.16 12.16 17.74
CA ASP A 112 -7.50 12.61 18.05
C ASP A 112 -8.02 13.63 17.03
N MET A 113 -9.16 14.26 17.29
CA MET A 113 -9.74 15.29 16.44
C MET A 113 -8.89 16.55 16.36
N GLN A 114 -8.09 16.86 17.39
CA GLN A 114 -7.16 18.00 17.33
C GLN A 114 -5.98 17.69 16.41
N GLY A 115 -5.48 16.45 16.47
CA GLY A 115 -4.48 15.93 15.54
C GLY A 115 -4.97 15.98 14.10
N TYR A 116 -6.23 15.60 13.88
CA TYR A 116 -6.85 15.72 12.56
C TYR A 116 -6.94 17.18 12.09
N ASP A 117 -7.37 18.11 12.93
CA ASP A 117 -7.44 19.54 12.57
C ASP A 117 -6.06 20.11 12.19
N LYS A 118 -4.99 19.71 12.89
CA LYS A 118 -3.61 20.08 12.55
C LYS A 118 -3.20 19.52 11.18
N LEU A 119 -3.52 18.25 10.92
CA LEU A 119 -3.25 17.61 9.63
C LEU A 119 -4.01 18.32 8.51
N TYR A 120 -5.30 18.56 8.71
CA TYR A 120 -6.17 19.24 7.74
C TYR A 120 -5.64 20.63 7.37
N LYS A 121 -5.23 21.44 8.37
CA LYS A 121 -4.63 22.77 8.14
C LYS A 121 -3.34 22.74 7.33
N GLN A 122 -2.60 21.63 7.38
CA GLN A 122 -1.43 21.45 6.52
C GLN A 122 -1.85 21.04 5.11
N LEU A 123 -2.84 20.16 5.01
CA LEU A 123 -3.30 19.62 3.74
C LEU A 123 -3.94 20.69 2.83
N ILE A 124 -4.74 21.60 3.40
CA ILE A 124 -5.41 22.69 2.63
C ILE A 124 -4.44 23.71 2.04
N LYS A 125 -3.15 23.71 2.42
CA LYS A 125 -2.12 24.51 1.76
C LYS A 125 -1.88 24.09 0.30
N ALA A 126 -2.39 22.94 -0.11
CA ALA A 126 -2.35 22.47 -1.49
C ALA A 126 -3.48 23.06 -2.38
N GLU A 127 -4.22 24.06 -1.89
CA GLU A 127 -5.29 24.74 -2.64
C GLU A 127 -6.33 23.75 -3.20
N LEU A 128 -6.98 23.04 -2.29
CA LEU A 128 -7.97 22.00 -2.59
C LEU A 128 -9.33 22.64 -2.88
N PHE A 129 -10.04 22.08 -3.88
CA PHE A 129 -11.37 22.58 -4.26
C PHE A 129 -12.47 22.06 -3.32
N ASP A 130 -12.53 20.73 -3.12
CA ASP A 130 -13.51 20.06 -2.27
C ASP A 130 -12.84 18.93 -1.48
N VAL A 131 -13.08 18.92 -0.17
CA VAL A 131 -12.48 17.94 0.75
C VAL A 131 -13.56 17.39 1.66
N SER A 132 -13.70 16.07 1.65
CA SER A 132 -14.59 15.36 2.57
C SER A 132 -13.78 14.34 3.38
N SER A 133 -14.05 14.24 4.68
CA SER A 133 -13.34 13.33 5.56
C SER A 133 -14.29 12.35 6.25
N SER A 134 -13.93 11.08 6.19
CA SER A 134 -14.67 9.98 6.78
C SER A 134 -13.80 9.26 7.81
N PHE A 135 -14.26 9.22 9.06
CA PHE A 135 -13.56 8.55 10.14
C PHE A 135 -13.99 7.08 10.23
N VAL A 136 -12.99 6.20 10.39
CA VAL A 136 -13.26 4.77 10.55
C VAL A 136 -13.83 4.53 11.95
N MET A 137 -15.06 4.02 11.99
CA MET A 137 -15.73 3.65 13.24
C MET A 137 -15.29 2.27 13.72
N GLU A 138 -15.14 1.34 12.77
CA GLU A 138 -14.76 -0.05 13.02
C GLU A 138 -14.03 -0.63 11.83
N THR A 139 -12.99 -1.42 12.08
CA THR A 139 -12.32 -2.20 11.03
C THR A 139 -12.85 -3.63 11.02
N MET A 140 -13.74 -3.96 10.10
CA MET A 140 -14.36 -5.29 10.02
C MET A 140 -13.41 -6.34 9.42
N LYS A 141 -12.47 -5.93 8.56
CA LYS A 141 -11.45 -6.82 7.98
C LYS A 141 -10.21 -6.03 7.61
N GLN A 142 -9.07 -6.55 8.01
CA GLN A 142 -7.77 -6.05 7.59
C GLN A 142 -6.83 -7.21 7.33
N THR A 143 -6.19 -7.23 6.17
CA THR A 143 -5.16 -8.21 5.82
C THR A 143 -4.13 -7.57 4.90
N THR A 144 -2.89 -8.01 5.01
CA THR A 144 -1.80 -7.67 4.09
C THR A 144 -1.56 -8.79 3.08
N GLU A 145 -2.27 -9.92 3.22
CA GLU A 145 -2.10 -11.08 2.35
C GLU A 145 -2.78 -10.85 1.00
N LEU A 146 -1.99 -10.83 -0.07
CA LEU A 146 -2.51 -10.85 -1.43
C LEU A 146 -3.04 -12.24 -1.78
N PRO A 147 -4.18 -12.37 -2.49
CA PRO A 147 -4.73 -13.64 -2.92
C PRO A 147 -3.87 -14.26 -4.03
N LEU A 148 -2.90 -15.09 -3.65
CA LEU A 148 -2.03 -15.78 -4.60
C LEU A 148 -2.71 -17.02 -5.14
N HIS A 149 -3.16 -16.97 -6.39
CA HIS A 149 -3.76 -18.12 -7.09
C HIS A 149 -2.71 -18.92 -7.85
N SER A 150 -2.86 -20.24 -7.87
CA SER A 150 -1.96 -21.15 -8.58
C SER A 150 -2.21 -21.20 -10.11
N ASN A 151 -3.15 -20.40 -10.62
CA ASN A 151 -3.48 -20.38 -12.04
C ASN A 151 -2.38 -19.71 -12.86
N SER A 152 -1.87 -20.46 -13.82
CA SER A 152 -0.78 -20.15 -14.74
C SER A 152 -0.98 -18.90 -15.65
N SER A 153 -2.14 -18.25 -15.62
CA SER A 153 -2.41 -17.04 -16.40
C SER A 153 -1.57 -15.82 -15.98
N TRP A 154 -1.07 -15.78 -14.74
CA TRP A 154 -0.19 -14.72 -14.26
C TRP A 154 1.26 -14.84 -14.77
N LEU A 155 1.65 -16.04 -15.19
CA LEU A 155 3.02 -16.34 -15.62
C LEU A 155 3.32 -15.85 -17.04
N ASN A 156 2.28 -15.56 -17.82
CA ASN A 156 2.40 -15.16 -19.22
C ASN A 156 2.30 -13.65 -19.46
N SER A 157 2.07 -12.83 -18.44
CA SER A 157 1.89 -11.37 -18.61
C SER A 157 3.19 -10.56 -18.58
N LYS A 158 4.34 -11.14 -18.92
CA LYS A 158 5.55 -10.35 -19.20
C LYS A 158 5.47 -9.50 -20.48
N GLN A 159 4.33 -9.51 -21.19
CA GLN A 159 4.11 -8.76 -22.42
C GLN A 159 2.71 -8.17 -22.55
N VAL A 160 2.22 -7.47 -21.55
CA VAL A 160 1.16 -6.48 -21.84
C VAL A 160 1.57 -5.20 -21.14
N GLY A 161 2.23 -4.34 -21.91
CA GLY A 161 2.35 -2.94 -21.58
C GLY A 161 0.96 -2.42 -21.28
N VAL A 162 0.79 -1.78 -20.13
CA VAL A 162 -0.42 -1.04 -19.82
C VAL A 162 -0.50 0.09 -20.84
N SER A 163 -1.16 -0.18 -21.94
CA SER A 163 -1.68 0.86 -22.82
C SER A 163 -2.79 1.53 -22.02
N LEU A 164 -2.49 2.70 -21.49
CA LEU A 164 -3.50 3.61 -20.98
C LEU A 164 -4.48 3.87 -22.12
N VAL A 165 -5.64 3.28 -22.04
CA VAL A 165 -6.76 3.63 -22.91
C VAL A 165 -7.10 5.08 -22.59
N GLN A 166 -6.77 5.96 -23.53
CA GLN A 166 -7.37 7.28 -23.64
C GLN A 166 -8.88 7.07 -23.77
N LEU A 167 -9.61 7.43 -22.73
CA LEU A 167 -11.04 7.67 -22.83
C LEU A 167 -11.21 9.16 -23.07
N SER A 168 -11.64 9.42 -24.30
CA SER A 168 -12.15 10.70 -24.80
C SER A 168 -13.32 11.19 -23.95
#